data_a101791531864810dff979a461de3e5c
#
_entry.id   a101791531864810dff979a461de3e5c
#
_cell.length_a   1.000
_cell.length_b   1.000
_cell.length_c   1.000
_cell.angle_alpha   90.00
_cell.angle_beta   90.00
_cell.angle_gamma   90.00
#
_symmetry.space_group_name_H-M   'P 1'
#
loop_
_entity.id
_entity.type
_entity.pdbx_description
1 polymer ?
#
loop_
_entity_poly.entity_id
_entity_poly.type
_entity_poly.pdbx_seq_one_letter_code
_entity_poly.pdbx_strand_id
1 'polypeptide(L)'
;MVMARDKILTDMNKAWHAYLDALEKSLELLEKDLEAARQMAGTCTSEWCEATELTIDELNIALFSISEPSWSDQNASQKIKQLKKRVYDLYINYRGVYQKVA
;
A
#
# COMPACT_ATOMS: atom_id res chain seq x y z
N MET A 1 -15.08 -2.89 36.05
CA MET A 1 -13.91 -2.01 35.99
C MET A 1 -13.08 -2.37 34.77
N VAL A 2 -12.93 -1.42 33.87
CA VAL A 2 -12.11 -1.65 32.67
C VAL A 2 -10.64 -1.51 33.06
N MET A 3 -9.88 -2.57 32.83
CA MET A 3 -8.45 -2.54 33.11
C MET A 3 -7.73 -1.64 32.14
N ALA A 4 -6.68 -0.96 32.58
CA ALA A 4 -5.85 -0.14 31.71
C ALA A 4 -5.34 -0.93 30.50
N ARG A 5 -5.04 -2.22 30.69
CA ARG A 5 -4.64 -3.12 29.63
C ARG A 5 -5.67 -3.19 28.50
N ASP A 6 -6.95 -3.32 28.84
CA ASP A 6 -8.02 -3.46 27.84
C ASP A 6 -8.17 -2.18 27.03
N LYS A 7 -8.05 -1.03 27.68
CA LYS A 7 -8.09 0.26 26.98
C LYS A 7 -6.89 0.43 26.05
N ILE A 8 -5.71 0.07 26.51
CA ILE A 8 -4.49 0.17 25.71
C ILE A 8 -4.60 -0.70 24.46
N LEU A 9 -5.05 -1.95 24.61
CA LEU A 9 -5.21 -2.86 23.47
C LEU A 9 -6.26 -2.35 22.49
N THR A 10 -7.35 -1.77 22.98
CA THR A 10 -8.37 -1.17 22.13
C THR A 10 -7.79 0.01 21.33
N ASP A 11 -7.06 0.89 22.00
CA ASP A 11 -6.45 2.05 21.35
C ASP A 11 -5.39 1.62 20.34
N MET A 12 -4.58 0.62 20.66
CA MET A 12 -3.58 0.08 19.74
C MET A 12 -4.22 -0.55 18.50
N ASN A 13 -5.32 -1.27 18.69
CA ASN A 13 -6.05 -1.87 17.58
C ASN A 13 -6.63 -0.81 16.65
N LYS A 14 -7.16 0.27 17.20
CA LYS A 14 -7.65 1.39 16.40
C LYS A 14 -6.52 2.03 15.58
N ALA A 15 -5.36 2.25 16.20
CA ALA A 15 -4.19 2.80 15.51
C ALA A 15 -3.71 1.87 14.42
N TRP A 16 -3.74 0.57 14.66
CA TRP A 16 -3.36 -0.46 13.71
C TRP A 16 -4.25 -0.43 12.46
N HIS A 17 -5.57 -0.39 12.67
CA HIS A 17 -6.51 -0.29 11.56
C HIS A 17 -6.36 1.03 10.80
N ALA A 18 -6.13 2.15 11.51
CA ALA A 18 -5.89 3.44 10.86
C ALA A 18 -4.63 3.42 10.00
N TYR A 19 -3.58 2.75 10.45
CA TYR A 19 -2.36 2.59 9.67
C TYR A 19 -2.60 1.78 8.39
N LEU A 20 -3.33 0.68 8.49
CA LEU A 20 -3.66 -0.15 7.33
C LEU A 20 -4.56 0.63 6.34
N ASP A 21 -5.49 1.43 6.84
CA ASP A 21 -6.35 2.27 6.00
C ASP A 21 -5.52 3.34 5.27
N ALA A 22 -4.52 3.91 5.93
CA ALA A 22 -3.64 4.88 5.32
C ALA A 22 -2.82 4.25 4.18
N LEU A 23 -2.33 3.03 4.38
CA LEU A 23 -1.63 2.29 3.33
C LEU A 23 -2.55 2.02 2.13
N GLU A 24 -3.80 1.64 2.40
CA GLU A 24 -4.78 1.40 1.35
C GLU A 24 -5.06 2.65 0.53
N LYS A 25 -5.22 3.79 1.18
CA LYS A 25 -5.44 5.06 0.48
C LYS A 25 -4.26 5.46 -0.38
N SER A 26 -3.05 5.26 0.13
CA SER A 26 -1.83 5.52 -0.64
C SER A 26 -1.75 4.65 -1.88
N LEU A 27 -2.11 3.38 -1.73
CA LEU A 27 -2.14 2.43 -2.83
C LEU A 27 -3.18 2.82 -3.88
N GLU A 28 -4.37 3.25 -3.45
CA GLU A 28 -5.44 3.71 -4.35
C GLU A 28 -4.98 4.92 -5.18
N LEU A 29 -4.27 5.85 -4.58
CA LEU A 29 -3.76 7.02 -5.29
C LEU A 29 -2.76 6.60 -6.37
N LEU A 30 -1.86 5.68 -6.07
CA LEU A 30 -0.91 5.16 -7.06
C LEU A 30 -1.60 4.40 -8.17
N GLU A 31 -2.62 3.60 -7.84
CA GLU A 31 -3.41 2.88 -8.85
C GLU A 31 -4.07 3.85 -9.83
N LYS A 32 -4.61 4.94 -9.32
CA LYS A 32 -5.24 5.98 -10.17
C LYS A 32 -4.20 6.70 -11.03
N ASP A 33 -3.05 7.02 -10.48
CA ASP A 33 -1.98 7.67 -11.22
C ASP A 33 -1.47 6.79 -12.35
N LEU A 34 -1.31 5.50 -12.10
CA LEU A 34 -0.88 4.56 -13.13
C LEU A 34 -1.94 4.40 -14.22
N GLU A 35 -3.21 4.35 -13.86
CA GLU A 35 -4.28 4.25 -14.83
C GLU A 35 -4.33 5.49 -15.74
N ALA A 36 -4.15 6.68 -15.17
CA ALA A 36 -4.06 7.91 -15.93
C ALA A 36 -2.87 7.90 -16.89
N ALA A 37 -1.72 7.41 -16.42
CA ALA A 37 -0.52 7.30 -17.24
C ALA A 37 -0.67 6.31 -18.38
N ARG A 38 -1.43 5.24 -18.19
CA ARG A 38 -1.70 4.25 -19.25
C ARG A 38 -2.51 4.83 -20.39
N GLN A 39 -3.43 5.75 -20.07
CA GLN A 39 -4.31 6.39 -21.06
C GLN A 39 -3.58 7.48 -21.83
N MET A 40 -2.50 8.02 -21.28
CA MET A 40 -1.74 9.10 -21.92
C MET A 40 -0.41 8.55 -22.44
N ALA A 41 -0.37 8.19 -23.71
CA ALA A 41 0.84 7.68 -24.34
C ALA A 41 1.98 8.71 -24.25
N GLY A 42 3.14 8.30 -23.82
CA GLY A 42 4.32 9.13 -23.76
C GLY A 42 4.50 9.99 -22.52
N THR A 43 3.66 9.78 -21.47
CA THR A 43 3.75 10.57 -20.25
C THR A 43 4.74 10.03 -19.22
N CYS A 44 5.36 8.91 -19.47
CA CYS A 44 6.39 8.39 -18.55
C CYS A 44 7.69 9.15 -18.78
N THR A 45 7.80 10.34 -18.17
CA THR A 45 9.08 11.03 -18.10
C THR A 45 9.99 10.30 -17.12
N SER A 46 11.30 10.45 -17.24
CA SER A 46 12.22 9.81 -16.31
C SER A 46 11.96 10.23 -14.86
N GLU A 47 11.62 11.49 -14.63
CA GLU A 47 11.29 11.99 -13.29
C GLU A 47 10.04 11.32 -12.71
N TRP A 48 8.97 11.23 -13.51
CA TRP A 48 7.73 10.61 -13.07
C TRP A 48 7.94 9.12 -12.80
N CYS A 49 8.65 8.43 -13.70
CA CYS A 49 8.90 6.99 -13.55
C CYS A 49 9.76 6.70 -12.33
N GLU A 50 10.81 7.48 -12.09
CA GLU A 50 11.66 7.30 -10.92
C GLU A 50 10.90 7.54 -9.62
N ALA A 51 10.12 8.62 -9.55
CA ALA A 51 9.32 8.92 -8.37
C ALA A 51 8.28 7.85 -8.10
N THR A 52 7.61 7.35 -9.13
CA THR A 52 6.60 6.31 -9.01
C THR A 52 7.23 5.00 -8.56
N GLU A 53 8.36 4.60 -9.15
CA GLU A 53 9.07 3.39 -8.77
C GLU A 53 9.50 3.43 -7.31
N LEU A 54 10.06 4.57 -6.87
CA LEU A 54 10.48 4.75 -5.48
C LEU A 54 9.29 4.63 -4.53
N THR A 55 8.16 5.23 -4.88
CA THR A 55 6.97 5.18 -4.04
C THR A 55 6.40 3.76 -3.95
N ILE A 56 6.39 3.01 -5.06
CA ILE A 56 5.95 1.61 -5.07
C ILE A 56 6.89 0.77 -4.20
N ASP A 57 8.20 1.00 -4.31
CA ASP A 57 9.18 0.30 -3.49
C ASP A 57 8.98 0.58 -2.00
N GLU A 58 8.72 1.83 -1.63
CA GLU A 58 8.45 2.20 -0.25
C GLU A 58 7.19 1.53 0.30
N LEU A 59 6.12 1.49 -0.49
CA LEU A 59 4.91 0.76 -0.11
C LEU A 59 5.15 -0.73 0.03
N ASN A 60 5.92 -1.29 -0.88
CA ASN A 60 6.28 -2.70 -0.84
C ASN A 60 7.06 -3.03 0.43
N ILE A 61 8.07 -2.22 0.75
CA ILE A 61 8.86 -2.39 1.97
C ILE A 61 7.97 -2.25 3.21
N ALA A 62 7.10 -1.23 3.24
CA ALA A 62 6.19 -1.03 4.37
C ALA A 62 5.29 -2.23 4.61
N LEU A 63 4.73 -2.82 3.52
CA LEU A 63 3.81 -3.94 3.64
C LEU A 63 4.51 -5.26 3.96
N PHE A 64 5.66 -5.52 3.33
CA PHE A 64 6.35 -6.81 3.52
C PHE A 64 7.22 -6.85 4.77
N SER A 65 7.54 -5.70 5.36
CA SER A 65 8.23 -5.63 6.64
C SER A 65 7.30 -5.58 7.85
N ILE A 66 5.99 -5.56 7.63
CA ILE A 66 5.02 -5.55 8.72
C ILE A 66 5.16 -6.86 9.51
N SER A 67 5.46 -6.70 10.81
CA SER A 67 5.36 -7.79 11.76
C SER A 67 3.97 -7.70 12.40
N GLU A 68 3.10 -8.61 12.04
CA GLU A 68 1.72 -8.58 12.50
C GLU A 68 1.67 -8.84 14.02
N PRO A 69 1.08 -7.93 14.80
CA PRO A 69 0.98 -8.14 16.25
C PRO A 69 0.13 -9.35 16.58
N SER A 70 0.44 -10.01 17.72
CA SER A 70 -0.32 -11.17 18.17
C SER A 70 -1.79 -10.84 18.46
N TRP A 71 -2.09 -9.56 18.76
CA TRP A 71 -3.44 -9.10 19.04
C TRP A 71 -4.18 -8.59 17.80
N SER A 72 -3.56 -8.69 16.62
CA SER A 72 -4.20 -8.30 15.35
C SER A 72 -5.38 -9.22 15.06
N ASP A 73 -6.50 -8.63 14.64
CA ASP A 73 -7.69 -9.43 14.33
C ASP A 73 -7.62 -10.02 12.92
N GLN A 74 -8.55 -10.92 12.62
CA GLN A 74 -8.59 -11.61 11.35
C GLN A 74 -8.85 -10.66 10.19
N ASN A 75 -9.64 -9.61 10.40
CA ASN A 75 -9.92 -8.61 9.37
C ASN A 75 -8.65 -7.87 8.96
N ALA A 76 -7.81 -7.51 9.95
CA ALA A 76 -6.53 -6.87 9.68
C ALA A 76 -5.60 -7.81 8.92
N SER A 77 -5.53 -9.08 9.29
CA SER A 77 -4.72 -10.08 8.60
C SER A 77 -5.11 -10.23 7.14
N GLN A 78 -6.41 -10.31 6.87
CA GLN A 78 -6.92 -10.41 5.51
C GLN A 78 -6.62 -9.14 4.71
N LYS A 79 -6.77 -7.99 5.32
CA LYS A 79 -6.48 -6.70 4.68
C LYS A 79 -5.01 -6.61 4.27
N ILE A 80 -4.10 -7.02 5.15
CA ILE A 80 -2.66 -7.05 4.84
C ILE A 80 -2.39 -7.92 3.61
N LYS A 81 -2.99 -9.12 3.55
CA LYS A 81 -2.84 -10.01 2.40
C LYS A 81 -3.35 -9.38 1.11
N GLN A 82 -4.50 -8.73 1.17
CA GLN A 82 -5.09 -8.04 0.02
C GLN A 82 -4.20 -6.88 -0.45
N LEU A 83 -3.68 -6.10 0.49
CA LEU A 83 -2.81 -4.97 0.16
C LEU A 83 -1.49 -5.44 -0.48
N LYS A 84 -0.90 -6.52 0.03
CA LYS A 84 0.30 -7.11 -0.56
C LYS A 84 0.07 -7.55 -2.01
N LYS A 85 -1.06 -8.17 -2.27
CA LYS A 85 -1.42 -8.58 -3.63
C LYS A 85 -1.61 -7.37 -4.53
N ARG A 86 -2.27 -6.33 -4.04
CA ARG A 86 -2.50 -5.10 -4.82
C ARG A 86 -1.21 -4.39 -5.16
N VAL A 87 -0.25 -4.35 -4.24
CA VAL A 87 1.07 -3.77 -4.50
C VAL A 87 1.81 -4.56 -5.57
N TYR A 88 1.73 -5.88 -5.52
CA TYR A 88 2.32 -6.74 -6.55
C TYR A 88 1.70 -6.47 -7.92
N ASP A 89 0.37 -6.40 -8.00
CA ASP A 89 -0.34 -6.08 -9.24
C ASP A 89 0.02 -4.68 -9.73
N LEU A 90 0.16 -3.73 -8.82
CA LEU A 90 0.56 -2.35 -9.14
C LEU A 90 1.95 -2.32 -9.77
N TYR A 91 2.89 -3.07 -9.24
CA TYR A 91 4.24 -3.17 -9.78
C TYR A 91 4.24 -3.74 -11.21
N ILE A 92 3.45 -4.79 -11.44
CA ILE A 92 3.30 -5.36 -12.78
C ILE A 92 2.72 -4.34 -13.75
N ASN A 93 1.70 -3.61 -13.32
CA ASN A 93 1.07 -2.55 -14.13
C ASN A 93 2.06 -1.42 -14.43
N TYR A 94 2.86 -1.03 -13.44
CA TYR A 94 3.90 -0.03 -13.62
C TYR A 94 4.91 -0.47 -14.68
N ARG A 95 5.37 -1.72 -14.62
CA ARG A 95 6.31 -2.24 -15.62
C ARG A 95 5.72 -2.21 -17.03
N GLY A 96 4.42 -2.52 -17.14
CA GLY A 96 3.72 -2.43 -18.42
C GLY A 96 3.73 -1.03 -19.00
N VAL A 97 3.51 -0.01 -18.17
CA VAL A 97 3.55 1.40 -18.57
C VAL A 97 4.97 1.81 -18.97
N TYR A 98 5.95 1.45 -18.15
CA TYR A 98 7.35 1.77 -18.40
C TYR A 98 7.85 1.16 -19.71
N GLN A 99 7.53 -0.09 -19.98
CA GLN A 99 7.96 -0.80 -21.17
C GLN A 99 7.35 -0.21 -22.45
N LYS A 100 6.12 0.31 -22.38
CA LYS A 100 5.46 0.93 -23.54
C LYS A 100 6.12 2.23 -23.97
N VAL A 101 6.78 2.92 -23.04
CA VAL A 101 7.35 4.25 -23.28
C VAL A 101 8.86 4.17 -23.52
N ALA A 102 9.49 3.13 -22.98
CA ALA A 102 10.89 2.85 -23.21
C ALA A 102 11.09 2.17 -24.55
#